data_ee39c43201a8bbc0a8992c92c7666132
#
_entry.id   ee39c43201a8bbc0a8992c92c7666132
#
_cell.length_a   1.000
_cell.length_b   1.000
_cell.length_c   1.000
_cell.angle_alpha   90.00
_cell.angle_beta   90.00
_cell.angle_gamma   90.00
#
_symmetry.space_group_name_H-M   'P 1'
#
loop_
_entity.id
_entity.type
_entity.pdbx_description
1 polymer ?
#
loop_
_entity_poly.entity_id
_entity_poly.type
_entity_poly.pdbx_seq_one_letter_code
_entity_poly.pdbx_strand_id
1 'polypeptide(L)'
;VVPVPPGTVVIDDEDRIVADLVAAGQEVTVLEGGRGGRGNAALISPANRAPSFCEQGEYGTEAWFTLEMKLVADAALIGFPNAGKSTLISRVSAARPKIADYPFTTLVPNLGVVMIGDRSFVMADVPGLVEGAAEGRGLGHEFLRHCERARVLVFLLDPSPLQELSLERQYEVLERELRMHDPGLADRPRVVAVTKRDLSVESPVTTALLEVAPDLIEISSVAGQGLDDLVHRIADAVDQAGRTSDQGEGYVLHRPLVATFEVNRVDGVWVVNGRAAERAVALNDLTLADAALLASRRLSRLGVDDSLRRAGAREGDEVRIGDLVFEYSEPEHG
;
A
#
# COMPACT_ATOMS: atom_id res chain seq x y z
N VAL A 1 -15.55 -6.68 8.45
CA VAL A 1 -15.03 -5.50 7.74
C VAL A 1 -14.28 -4.66 8.76
N VAL A 2 -13.04 -4.29 8.45
CA VAL A 2 -12.21 -3.40 9.27
C VAL A 2 -12.13 -2.06 8.54
N PRO A 3 -12.72 -0.97 9.07
CA PRO A 3 -12.58 0.35 8.48
C PRO A 3 -11.18 0.90 8.72
N VAL A 4 -10.56 1.41 7.66
CA VAL A 4 -9.23 2.03 7.70
C VAL A 4 -9.27 3.36 6.96
N PRO A 5 -8.42 4.35 7.32
CA PRO A 5 -8.35 5.61 6.60
C PRO A 5 -7.75 5.41 5.20
N PRO A 6 -8.06 6.30 4.22
CA PRO A 6 -7.37 6.34 2.95
C PRO A 6 -5.84 6.48 3.14
N GLY A 7 -5.07 5.81 2.30
CA GLY A 7 -3.61 5.75 2.45
C GLY A 7 -3.10 4.55 3.26
N THR A 8 -3.99 3.65 3.68
CA THR A 8 -3.59 2.42 4.36
C THR A 8 -3.06 1.39 3.37
N VAL A 9 -1.86 0.88 3.64
CA VAL A 9 -1.24 -0.25 2.95
C VAL A 9 -1.40 -1.49 3.80
N VAL A 10 -1.81 -2.58 3.18
CA VAL A 10 -1.93 -3.89 3.81
C VAL A 10 -0.74 -4.74 3.39
N ILE A 11 0.03 -5.21 4.36
CA ILE A 11 1.27 -5.98 4.14
C ILE A 11 1.08 -7.34 4.81
N ASP A 12 1.47 -8.44 4.14
CA ASP A 12 1.43 -9.78 4.71
C ASP A 12 2.64 -10.07 5.60
N ASP A 13 2.71 -11.27 6.16
CA ASP A 13 3.79 -11.74 7.04
C ASP A 13 5.12 -12.01 6.30
N GLU A 14 5.11 -11.98 4.97
CA GLU A 14 6.31 -12.05 4.11
C GLU A 14 6.75 -10.67 3.58
N ASP A 15 6.29 -9.57 4.21
CA ASP A 15 6.56 -8.18 3.83
C ASP A 15 6.09 -7.80 2.40
N ARG A 16 5.10 -8.53 1.82
CA ARG A 16 4.55 -8.23 0.51
C ARG A 16 3.32 -7.33 0.64
N ILE A 17 3.25 -6.33 -0.22
CA ILE A 17 2.08 -5.45 -0.30
C ILE A 17 0.91 -6.23 -0.92
N VAL A 18 -0.13 -6.46 -0.12
CA VAL A 18 -1.37 -7.13 -0.54
C VAL A 18 -2.36 -6.13 -1.14
N ALA A 19 -2.42 -4.93 -0.56
CA ALA A 19 -3.29 -3.86 -1.04
C ALA A 19 -2.76 -2.48 -0.64
N ASP A 20 -3.08 -1.47 -1.44
CA ASP A 20 -2.85 -0.07 -1.17
C ASP A 20 -4.19 0.69 -1.36
N LEU A 21 -4.78 1.12 -0.24
CA LEU A 21 -6.11 1.74 -0.19
C LEU A 21 -5.98 3.27 -0.24
N VAL A 22 -5.87 3.83 -1.42
CA VAL A 22 -5.61 5.26 -1.63
C VAL A 22 -6.86 6.13 -1.68
N ALA A 23 -8.00 5.57 -2.09
CA ALA A 23 -9.25 6.30 -2.28
C ALA A 23 -10.29 5.99 -1.19
N ALA A 24 -11.12 6.99 -0.85
CA ALA A 24 -12.25 6.79 0.06
C ALA A 24 -13.27 5.82 -0.55
N GLY A 25 -13.74 4.86 0.25
CA GLY A 25 -14.70 3.84 -0.18
C GLY A 25 -14.09 2.66 -0.93
N GLN A 26 -12.77 2.62 -1.10
CA GLN A 26 -12.07 1.47 -1.69
C GLN A 26 -12.08 0.30 -0.70
N GLU A 27 -12.39 -0.90 -1.20
CA GLU A 27 -12.47 -2.13 -0.41
C GLU A 27 -11.59 -3.22 -1.01
N VAL A 28 -10.96 -4.03 -0.14
CA VAL A 28 -10.20 -5.21 -0.53
C VAL A 28 -10.52 -6.38 0.36
N THR A 29 -10.69 -7.56 -0.22
CA THR A 29 -10.81 -8.81 0.51
C THR A 29 -9.43 -9.44 0.64
N VAL A 30 -8.85 -9.41 1.85
CA VAL A 30 -7.51 -9.96 2.13
C VAL A 30 -7.54 -11.45 2.45
N LEU A 31 -8.63 -11.93 3.05
CA LEU A 31 -8.86 -13.34 3.36
C LEU A 31 -10.28 -13.75 2.95
N GLU A 32 -10.40 -14.92 2.38
CA GLU A 32 -11.71 -15.53 2.11
C GLU A 32 -12.14 -16.39 3.29
N GLY A 33 -13.42 -16.29 3.65
CA GLY A 33 -14.02 -17.18 4.63
C GLY A 33 -14.12 -18.63 4.11
N GLY A 34 -14.23 -19.57 5.04
CA GLY A 34 -14.53 -20.95 4.70
C GLY A 34 -15.96 -21.10 4.15
N ARG A 35 -16.16 -22.04 3.25
CA ARG A 35 -17.49 -22.34 2.71
C ARG A 35 -18.27 -23.21 3.69
N GLY A 36 -19.58 -22.96 3.81
CA GLY A 36 -20.47 -23.84 4.56
C GLY A 36 -20.59 -25.22 3.90
N GLY A 37 -20.68 -26.27 4.74
CA GLY A 37 -20.93 -27.63 4.28
C GLY A 37 -22.37 -27.80 3.79
N ARG A 38 -22.57 -28.70 2.84
CA ARG A 38 -23.92 -29.07 2.34
C ARG A 38 -24.55 -30.12 3.25
N GLY A 39 -25.80 -29.91 3.62
CA GLY A 39 -26.58 -30.89 4.36
C GLY A 39 -26.88 -32.14 3.52
N ASN A 40 -27.31 -33.22 4.20
CA ASN A 40 -27.62 -34.51 3.60
C ASN A 40 -28.61 -34.44 2.42
N ALA A 41 -29.62 -33.55 2.52
CA ALA A 41 -30.57 -33.35 1.43
C ALA A 41 -29.96 -32.90 0.11
N ALA A 42 -28.84 -32.15 0.16
CA ALA A 42 -28.10 -31.73 -1.02
C ALA A 42 -27.18 -32.84 -1.60
N LEU A 43 -27.02 -33.95 -0.90
CA LEU A 43 -26.21 -35.11 -1.28
C LEU A 43 -27.04 -36.27 -1.82
N ILE A 44 -28.34 -36.11 -1.95
CA ILE A 44 -29.23 -37.11 -2.54
C ILE A 44 -28.79 -37.39 -4.00
N SER A 45 -28.69 -38.65 -4.30
CA SER A 45 -28.36 -39.15 -5.65
C SER A 45 -29.25 -40.32 -6.05
N PRO A 46 -29.30 -40.72 -7.33
CA PRO A 46 -30.00 -41.93 -7.74
C PRO A 46 -29.54 -43.20 -7.03
N ALA A 47 -28.27 -43.27 -6.67
CA ALA A 47 -27.67 -44.39 -5.94
C ALA A 47 -27.92 -44.35 -4.43
N ASN A 48 -28.08 -43.16 -3.86
CA ASN A 48 -28.36 -42.96 -2.41
C ASN A 48 -29.46 -41.89 -2.24
N ARG A 49 -30.69 -42.33 -2.00
CA ARG A 49 -31.86 -41.44 -1.86
C ARG A 49 -32.02 -40.88 -0.45
N ALA A 50 -31.31 -41.39 0.54
CA ALA A 50 -31.37 -40.96 1.92
C ALA A 50 -29.99 -40.99 2.58
N PRO A 51 -29.04 -40.11 2.16
CA PRO A 51 -27.71 -40.11 2.72
C PRO A 51 -27.79 -39.76 4.23
N SER A 52 -27.08 -40.56 5.04
CA SER A 52 -26.94 -40.34 6.49
C SER A 52 -25.74 -39.49 6.89
N PHE A 53 -25.03 -38.94 5.92
CA PHE A 53 -23.87 -38.09 6.09
C PHE A 53 -24.09 -36.70 5.48
N CYS A 54 -23.28 -35.74 5.90
CA CYS A 54 -23.28 -34.37 5.36
C CYS A 54 -21.84 -33.86 5.18
N GLU A 55 -21.69 -32.78 4.45
CA GLU A 55 -20.41 -32.07 4.35
C GLU A 55 -20.18 -31.24 5.61
N GLN A 56 -18.95 -31.26 6.10
CA GLN A 56 -18.48 -30.31 7.08
C GLN A 56 -18.17 -28.97 6.41
N GLY A 57 -18.29 -27.86 7.15
CA GLY A 57 -17.85 -26.55 6.70
C GLY A 57 -16.32 -26.49 6.64
N GLU A 58 -15.81 -25.67 5.74
CA GLU A 58 -14.40 -25.36 5.67
C GLU A 58 -14.03 -24.41 6.81
N TYR A 59 -12.85 -24.58 7.40
CA TYR A 59 -12.28 -23.58 8.30
C TYR A 59 -11.89 -22.34 7.49
N GLY A 60 -12.07 -21.15 8.08
CA GLY A 60 -11.56 -19.93 7.52
C GLY A 60 -10.03 -19.91 7.55
N THR A 61 -9.42 -19.18 6.63
CA THR A 61 -7.98 -18.93 6.67
C THR A 61 -7.67 -17.86 7.71
N GLU A 62 -6.66 -18.08 8.53
CA GLU A 62 -6.12 -17.10 9.48
C GLU A 62 -4.75 -16.66 8.98
N ALA A 63 -4.49 -15.36 9.01
CA ALA A 63 -3.19 -14.78 8.68
C ALA A 63 -2.98 -13.46 9.42
N TRP A 64 -1.73 -13.10 9.60
CA TRP A 64 -1.34 -11.82 10.16
C TRP A 64 -1.10 -10.82 9.04
N PHE A 65 -1.60 -9.60 9.23
CA PHE A 65 -1.36 -8.48 8.33
C PHE A 65 -0.89 -7.28 9.13
N THR A 66 0.11 -6.60 8.60
CA THR A 66 0.52 -5.28 9.07
C THR A 66 -0.26 -4.24 8.30
N LEU A 67 -0.97 -3.36 9.02
CA LEU A 67 -1.64 -2.21 8.44
C LEU A 67 -0.73 -1.00 8.64
N GLU A 68 -0.14 -0.52 7.58
CA GLU A 68 0.71 0.66 7.58
C GLU A 68 -0.04 1.84 6.97
N MET A 69 -0.20 2.91 7.73
CA MET A 69 -0.76 4.14 7.19
C MET A 69 0.37 4.98 6.61
N LYS A 70 0.47 5.02 5.29
CA LYS A 70 1.37 5.95 4.61
C LYS A 70 0.77 7.34 4.71
N LEU A 71 1.54 8.27 5.24
CA LEU A 71 1.15 9.68 5.31
C LEU A 71 0.82 10.19 3.91
N VAL A 72 -0.42 10.62 3.76
CA VAL A 72 -0.86 11.34 2.57
C VAL A 72 -0.76 12.82 2.91
N ALA A 73 0.39 13.43 2.61
CA ALA A 73 0.44 14.87 2.49
C ALA A 73 -0.08 15.24 1.10
N ASP A 74 -1.01 16.18 1.01
CA ASP A 74 -1.46 16.71 -0.27
C ASP A 74 -0.41 17.63 -0.88
N ALA A 75 0.32 18.37 -0.02
CA ALA A 75 1.41 19.26 -0.40
C ALA A 75 2.68 18.98 0.41
N ALA A 76 3.82 18.83 -0.26
CA ALA A 76 5.13 18.67 0.38
C ALA A 76 5.96 19.95 0.26
N LEU A 77 6.46 20.47 1.38
CA LEU A 77 7.37 21.61 1.41
C LEU A 77 8.80 21.15 1.13
N ILE A 78 9.41 21.73 0.13
CA ILE A 78 10.75 21.44 -0.36
C ILE A 78 11.59 22.71 -0.30
N GLY A 79 12.78 22.64 0.24
CA GLY A 79 13.66 23.80 0.34
C GLY A 79 14.86 23.54 1.20
N PHE A 80 15.85 24.40 1.09
CA PHE A 80 17.10 24.30 1.83
C PHE A 80 16.89 24.35 3.35
N PRO A 81 17.85 23.91 4.16
CA PRO A 81 17.82 24.12 5.59
C PRO A 81 17.58 25.61 5.91
N ASN A 82 16.78 25.86 6.92
CA ASN A 82 16.40 27.22 7.34
C ASN A 82 15.61 28.07 6.33
N ALA A 83 15.13 27.49 5.22
CA ALA A 83 14.26 28.19 4.26
C ALA A 83 12.88 28.58 4.84
N GLY A 84 12.57 28.20 6.07
CA GLY A 84 11.34 28.59 6.76
C GLY A 84 10.20 27.58 6.64
N LYS A 85 10.46 26.32 6.23
CA LYS A 85 9.44 25.26 6.07
C LYS A 85 8.58 25.06 7.33
N SER A 86 9.20 24.75 8.45
CA SER A 86 8.50 24.50 9.72
C SER A 86 7.80 25.75 10.26
N THR A 87 8.37 26.94 10.01
CA THR A 87 7.75 28.21 10.37
C THR A 87 6.47 28.45 9.55
N LEU A 88 6.52 28.15 8.25
CA LEU A 88 5.37 28.27 7.37
C LEU A 88 4.24 27.35 7.82
N ILE A 89 4.51 26.06 8.03
CA ILE A 89 3.49 25.11 8.52
C ILE A 89 2.87 25.58 9.83
N SER A 90 3.69 25.99 10.78
CA SER A 90 3.21 26.46 12.08
C SER A 90 2.29 27.69 11.97
N ARG A 91 2.49 28.51 10.92
CA ARG A 91 1.73 29.74 10.71
C ARG A 91 0.40 29.53 9.98
N VAL A 92 0.38 28.61 9.01
CA VAL A 92 -0.81 28.35 8.16
C VAL A 92 -1.69 27.21 8.66
N SER A 93 -1.20 26.39 9.58
CA SER A 93 -1.96 25.26 10.11
C SER A 93 -3.08 25.72 11.04
N ALA A 94 -4.29 25.19 10.84
CA ALA A 94 -5.48 25.44 11.66
C ALA A 94 -5.37 24.89 13.09
N ALA A 95 -4.50 23.91 13.31
CA ALA A 95 -4.18 23.35 14.62
C ALA A 95 -2.66 23.34 14.81
N ARG A 96 -2.20 23.21 16.06
CA ARG A 96 -0.76 23.05 16.30
C ARG A 96 -0.24 21.87 15.48
N PRO A 97 0.83 22.07 14.68
CA PRO A 97 1.42 20.99 13.91
C PRO A 97 1.67 19.79 14.81
N LYS A 98 1.24 18.62 14.39
CA LYS A 98 1.54 17.40 15.12
C LYS A 98 2.88 16.87 14.62
N ILE A 99 3.79 16.72 15.55
CA ILE A 99 4.99 15.91 15.38
C ILE A 99 4.48 14.47 15.37
N ALA A 100 4.55 13.80 14.24
CA ALA A 100 4.08 12.43 14.13
C ALA A 100 5.26 11.51 14.39
N ASP A 101 5.34 10.93 15.58
CA ASP A 101 6.28 9.88 15.95
C ASP A 101 5.88 8.58 15.23
N TYR A 102 6.45 8.34 14.06
CA TYR A 102 6.26 7.08 13.36
C TYR A 102 7.43 6.15 13.67
N PRO A 103 7.17 4.90 14.07
CA PRO A 103 8.21 3.95 14.49
C PRO A 103 9.21 3.58 13.38
N PHE A 104 8.97 4.03 12.14
CA PHE A 104 9.80 3.76 10.97
C PHE A 104 10.45 5.01 10.35
N THR A 105 10.37 6.20 11.01
CA THR A 105 11.01 7.42 10.52
C THR A 105 12.13 7.84 11.44
N THR A 106 13.35 7.96 10.91
CA THR A 106 14.50 8.54 11.61
C THR A 106 14.41 10.05 11.71
N LEU A 107 13.62 10.68 10.82
CA LEU A 107 13.32 12.11 10.81
C LEU A 107 11.81 12.30 10.87
N VAL A 108 11.33 12.93 11.93
CA VAL A 108 9.91 13.12 12.20
C VAL A 108 9.38 14.28 11.37
N PRO A 109 8.46 14.06 10.39
CA PRO A 109 7.90 15.15 9.61
C PRO A 109 6.93 16.01 10.46
N ASN A 110 6.98 17.32 10.25
CA ASN A 110 5.96 18.21 10.79
C ASN A 110 4.76 18.25 9.82
N LEU A 111 3.60 17.90 10.31
CA LEU A 111 2.36 17.94 9.56
C LEU A 111 1.47 19.07 10.00
N GLY A 112 0.92 19.81 9.05
CA GLY A 112 -0.08 20.84 9.29
C GLY A 112 -1.33 20.62 8.45
N VAL A 113 -2.49 20.71 9.08
CA VAL A 113 -3.77 20.74 8.35
C VAL A 113 -4.09 22.21 8.06
N VAL A 114 -4.18 22.56 6.80
CA VAL A 114 -4.51 23.91 6.34
C VAL A 114 -5.98 23.94 5.95
N MET A 115 -6.70 24.96 6.43
CA MET A 115 -8.13 25.14 6.14
C MET A 115 -8.35 26.45 5.39
N ILE A 116 -9.14 26.42 4.31
CA ILE A 116 -9.51 27.58 3.52
C ILE A 116 -11.00 27.48 3.21
N GLY A 117 -11.82 28.25 3.94
CA GLY A 117 -13.26 28.09 3.84
C GLY A 117 -13.69 26.66 4.11
N ASP A 118 -14.36 26.04 3.16
CA ASP A 118 -14.82 24.63 3.26
C ASP A 118 -13.78 23.62 2.72
N ARG A 119 -12.63 24.08 2.25
CA ARG A 119 -11.55 23.22 1.75
C ARG A 119 -10.49 22.98 2.82
N SER A 120 -9.90 21.80 2.83
CA SER A 120 -8.75 21.49 3.68
C SER A 120 -7.76 20.58 2.95
N PHE A 121 -6.48 20.73 3.25
CA PHE A 121 -5.42 19.87 2.77
C PHE A 121 -4.32 19.70 3.81
N VAL A 122 -3.56 18.60 3.69
CA VAL A 122 -2.44 18.30 4.59
C VAL A 122 -1.14 18.74 3.95
N MET A 123 -0.39 19.56 4.67
CA MET A 123 0.95 20.02 4.29
C MET A 123 2.00 19.33 5.16
N ALA A 124 3.04 18.80 4.55
CA ALA A 124 4.17 18.17 5.23
C ALA A 124 5.45 19.00 5.07
N ASP A 125 6.16 19.21 6.17
CA ASP A 125 7.58 19.62 6.14
C ASP A 125 8.40 18.36 5.92
N VAL A 126 9.14 18.35 4.85
CA VAL A 126 9.97 17.23 4.49
C VAL A 126 11.42 17.59 4.80
N PRO A 127 11.96 17.19 5.97
CA PRO A 127 13.34 17.49 6.34
C PRO A 127 14.31 16.63 5.53
N GLY A 128 15.47 17.16 5.17
CA GLY A 128 16.58 16.37 4.62
C GLY A 128 16.78 16.37 3.10
N LEU A 129 16.02 17.16 2.30
CA LEU A 129 16.21 17.20 0.84
C LEU A 129 17.58 17.79 0.40
N VAL A 130 18.28 18.49 1.28
CA VAL A 130 19.50 19.22 0.93
C VAL A 130 20.64 19.05 1.93
N GLU A 131 20.43 18.38 3.06
CA GLU A 131 21.47 18.22 4.10
C GLU A 131 22.68 17.33 3.69
N GLY A 132 22.65 16.73 2.50
CA GLY A 132 23.74 15.86 2.03
C GLY A 132 24.20 16.11 0.59
N ALA A 133 23.54 17.00 -0.14
CA ALA A 133 23.87 17.26 -1.55
C ALA A 133 25.26 17.88 -1.74
N ALA A 134 25.71 18.68 -0.79
CA ALA A 134 27.06 19.27 -0.81
C ALA A 134 28.17 18.28 -0.40
N GLU A 135 27.83 17.20 0.31
CA GLU A 135 28.77 16.23 0.88
C GLU A 135 28.74 14.86 0.17
N GLY A 136 27.96 14.70 -0.92
CA GLY A 136 27.89 13.44 -1.68
C GLY A 136 27.18 12.28 -0.93
N ARG A 137 26.54 12.56 0.20
CA ARG A 137 25.68 11.61 0.90
C ARG A 137 24.28 11.80 0.36
N GLY A 138 23.90 10.98 -0.62
CA GLY A 138 22.57 11.01 -1.23
C GLY A 138 21.46 10.97 -0.19
N LEU A 139 20.35 11.60 -0.55
CA LEU A 139 19.08 11.59 0.18
C LEU A 139 18.72 10.18 0.64
N GLY A 140 18.42 10.02 1.91
CA GLY A 140 18.00 8.74 2.44
C GLY A 140 16.70 8.27 1.76
N HIS A 141 16.69 7.03 1.30
CA HIS A 141 15.50 6.39 0.70
C HIS A 141 14.23 6.48 1.55
N GLU A 142 14.38 6.65 2.88
CA GLU A 142 13.24 6.80 3.81
C GLU A 142 12.52 8.15 3.69
N PHE A 143 13.26 9.21 3.37
CA PHE A 143 12.73 10.56 3.19
C PHE A 143 11.70 10.67 2.07
N LEU A 144 11.91 9.95 0.99
CA LEU A 144 11.16 10.09 -0.25
C LEU A 144 9.84 9.34 -0.23
N ARG A 145 9.70 8.31 0.60
CA ARG A 145 8.42 7.68 0.86
C ARG A 145 7.35 8.65 1.37
N HIS A 146 7.77 9.73 2.04
CA HIS A 146 6.85 10.76 2.52
C HIS A 146 6.43 11.74 1.42
N CYS A 147 7.29 11.96 0.42
CA CYS A 147 6.97 12.78 -0.76
C CYS A 147 6.25 12.01 -1.87
N GLU A 148 6.41 10.67 -1.93
CA GLU A 148 5.87 9.83 -3.00
C GLU A 148 4.36 9.98 -3.22
N ARG A 149 3.64 10.45 -2.20
CA ARG A 149 2.19 10.66 -2.28
C ARG A 149 1.75 12.11 -2.29
N ALA A 150 2.67 13.07 -2.10
CA ALA A 150 2.32 14.47 -2.21
C ALA A 150 1.85 14.78 -3.64
N ARG A 151 0.67 15.35 -3.77
CA ARG A 151 0.08 15.72 -5.07
C ARG A 151 0.74 16.96 -5.65
N VAL A 152 1.21 17.85 -4.77
CA VAL A 152 1.80 19.15 -5.12
C VAL A 152 3.12 19.33 -4.38
N LEU A 153 4.13 19.85 -5.03
CA LEU A 153 5.40 20.24 -4.45
C LEU A 153 5.44 21.75 -4.25
N VAL A 154 5.84 22.19 -3.04
CA VAL A 154 5.96 23.61 -2.71
C VAL A 154 7.43 23.94 -2.50
N PHE A 155 8.05 24.62 -3.46
CA PHE A 155 9.45 25.04 -3.37
C PHE A 155 9.55 26.33 -2.57
N LEU A 156 10.35 26.31 -1.50
CA LEU A 156 10.66 27.45 -0.67
C LEU A 156 12.08 27.91 -0.92
N LEU A 157 12.22 29.08 -1.55
CA LEU A 157 13.50 29.69 -1.89
C LEU A 157 13.80 30.79 -0.86
N ASP A 158 15.01 30.78 -0.33
CA ASP A 158 15.44 31.67 0.74
C ASP A 158 16.41 32.75 0.20
N PRO A 159 16.02 34.04 0.18
CA PRO A 159 16.87 35.13 -0.28
C PRO A 159 17.86 35.63 0.78
N SER A 160 17.89 35.05 1.98
CA SER A 160 18.71 35.57 3.06
C SER A 160 20.21 35.43 2.75
N PRO A 161 21.06 36.36 3.24
CA PRO A 161 22.51 36.29 3.05
C PRO A 161 23.20 35.07 3.67
N LEU A 162 22.46 34.31 4.48
CA LEU A 162 22.94 33.05 5.06
C LEU A 162 22.91 31.89 4.04
N GLN A 163 22.23 32.08 2.90
CA GLN A 163 22.26 31.13 1.79
C GLN A 163 23.35 31.53 0.82
N GLU A 164 24.26 30.60 0.53
CA GLU A 164 25.36 30.83 -0.40
C GLU A 164 24.91 30.82 -1.88
N LEU A 165 23.73 30.28 -2.15
CA LEU A 165 23.20 30.10 -3.50
C LEU A 165 22.15 31.17 -3.83
N SER A 166 22.20 31.71 -5.07
CA SER A 166 21.13 32.55 -5.59
C SER A 166 19.79 31.78 -5.67
N LEU A 167 18.67 32.50 -5.73
CA LEU A 167 17.34 31.88 -5.81
C LEU A 167 17.20 30.94 -7.02
N GLU A 168 17.73 31.33 -8.18
CA GLU A 168 17.76 30.50 -9.39
C GLU A 168 18.52 29.21 -9.15
N ARG A 169 19.69 29.33 -8.50
CA ARG A 169 20.52 28.16 -8.23
C ARG A 169 19.89 27.23 -7.21
N GLN A 170 19.21 27.78 -6.20
CA GLN A 170 18.41 26.99 -5.27
C GLN A 170 17.31 26.21 -6.04
N TYR A 171 16.57 26.86 -6.91
CA TYR A 171 15.53 26.23 -7.72
C TYR A 171 16.10 25.10 -8.59
N GLU A 172 17.19 25.34 -9.33
CA GLU A 172 17.86 24.34 -10.18
C GLU A 172 18.33 23.13 -9.40
N VAL A 173 18.91 23.36 -8.22
CA VAL A 173 19.41 22.27 -7.36
C VAL A 173 18.24 21.42 -6.88
N LEU A 174 17.17 22.02 -6.36
CA LEU A 174 15.99 21.30 -5.89
C LEU A 174 15.34 20.49 -7.03
N GLU A 175 15.20 21.07 -8.22
CA GLU A 175 14.64 20.38 -9.38
C GLU A 175 15.49 19.19 -9.81
N ARG A 176 16.81 19.39 -9.85
CA ARG A 176 17.76 18.32 -10.21
C ARG A 176 17.74 17.17 -9.21
N GLU A 177 17.74 17.47 -7.91
CA GLU A 177 17.68 16.45 -6.86
C GLU A 177 16.41 15.63 -6.94
N LEU A 178 15.25 16.26 -7.11
CA LEU A 178 13.99 15.54 -7.32
C LEU A 178 14.02 14.62 -8.53
N ARG A 179 14.53 15.14 -9.67
CA ARG A 179 14.57 14.40 -10.93
C ARG A 179 15.54 13.22 -10.90
N MET A 180 16.67 13.38 -10.20
CA MET A 180 17.64 12.29 -9.99
C MET A 180 17.07 11.18 -9.12
N HIS A 181 16.18 11.54 -8.22
CA HIS A 181 15.61 10.61 -7.27
C HIS A 181 14.39 9.86 -7.82
N ASP A 182 13.39 10.58 -8.29
CA ASP A 182 12.19 10.05 -8.92
C ASP A 182 11.69 11.02 -10.02
N PRO A 183 11.83 10.64 -11.30
CA PRO A 183 11.31 11.45 -12.40
C PRO A 183 9.81 11.75 -12.28
N GLY A 184 9.01 10.78 -11.78
CA GLY A 184 7.57 10.97 -11.61
C GLY A 184 7.23 11.99 -10.52
N LEU A 185 8.08 12.12 -9.50
CA LEU A 185 7.94 13.17 -8.49
C LEU A 185 8.31 14.54 -9.05
N ALA A 186 9.34 14.60 -9.91
CA ALA A 186 9.76 15.86 -10.56
C ALA A 186 8.71 16.42 -11.53
N ASP A 187 7.84 15.59 -12.09
CA ASP A 187 6.79 16.01 -13.04
C ASP A 187 5.50 16.50 -12.36
N ARG A 188 5.42 16.43 -11.02
CA ARG A 188 4.23 16.89 -10.30
C ARG A 188 4.05 18.40 -10.35
N PRO A 189 2.78 18.87 -10.21
CA PRO A 189 2.49 20.29 -10.08
C PRO A 189 3.31 20.93 -8.96
N ARG A 190 3.86 22.11 -9.22
CA ARG A 190 4.68 22.81 -8.24
C ARG A 190 4.20 24.24 -8.01
N VAL A 191 4.33 24.70 -6.79
CA VAL A 191 4.14 26.09 -6.38
C VAL A 191 5.47 26.61 -5.87
N VAL A 192 5.92 27.74 -6.32
CA VAL A 192 7.20 28.35 -5.92
C VAL A 192 6.94 29.56 -5.04
N ALA A 193 7.59 29.61 -3.88
CA ALA A 193 7.51 30.76 -2.98
C ALA A 193 8.91 31.22 -2.57
N VAL A 194 9.14 32.53 -2.64
CA VAL A 194 10.32 33.19 -2.07
C VAL A 194 9.97 33.60 -0.65
N THR A 195 10.70 33.07 0.32
CA THR A 195 10.46 33.28 1.74
C THR A 195 11.15 34.53 2.29
N LYS A 196 10.90 34.86 3.58
CA LYS A 196 11.61 35.92 4.32
C LYS A 196 11.57 37.29 3.64
N ARG A 197 10.44 37.62 2.98
CA ARG A 197 10.26 38.93 2.32
C ARG A 197 10.47 40.11 3.28
N ASP A 198 10.31 39.89 4.58
CA ASP A 198 10.52 40.87 5.63
C ASP A 198 11.99 41.29 5.83
N LEU A 199 12.95 40.52 5.32
CA LEU A 199 14.39 40.81 5.44
C LEU A 199 14.91 41.73 4.33
N SER A 200 14.17 41.95 3.26
CA SER A 200 14.61 42.73 2.09
C SER A 200 13.64 43.86 1.78
N VAL A 201 14.21 45.04 1.50
CA VAL A 201 13.42 46.19 1.06
C VAL A 201 13.04 46.06 -0.42
N GLU A 202 13.94 45.51 -1.22
CA GLU A 202 13.75 45.25 -2.66
C GLU A 202 13.41 43.78 -2.88
N SER A 203 12.63 43.51 -3.95
CA SER A 203 12.33 42.13 -4.31
C SER A 203 13.60 41.43 -4.77
N PRO A 204 13.97 40.25 -4.21
CA PRO A 204 15.10 39.50 -4.63
C PRO A 204 14.83 38.70 -5.92
N VAL A 205 13.63 38.81 -6.49
CA VAL A 205 13.18 38.03 -7.65
C VAL A 205 13.78 38.62 -8.91
N THR A 206 14.47 37.80 -9.67
CA THR A 206 15.11 38.16 -10.94
C THR A 206 14.26 37.78 -12.14
N THR A 207 14.54 38.35 -13.30
CA THR A 207 13.86 38.00 -14.57
C THR A 207 14.10 36.49 -14.88
N ALA A 208 15.30 35.99 -14.64
CA ALA A 208 15.63 34.60 -14.90
C ALA A 208 14.80 33.62 -14.03
N LEU A 209 14.54 33.97 -12.79
CA LEU A 209 13.66 33.16 -11.94
C LEU A 209 12.20 33.21 -12.42
N LEU A 210 11.72 34.37 -12.90
CA LEU A 210 10.38 34.49 -13.45
C LEU A 210 10.18 33.71 -14.76
N GLU A 211 11.24 33.46 -15.53
CA GLU A 211 11.16 32.62 -16.73
C GLU A 211 10.86 31.15 -16.39
N VAL A 212 11.39 30.63 -15.29
CA VAL A 212 11.21 29.23 -14.84
C VAL A 212 10.05 29.06 -13.87
N ALA A 213 9.69 30.12 -13.15
CA ALA A 213 8.61 30.14 -12.16
C ALA A 213 7.80 31.43 -12.27
N PRO A 214 7.00 31.62 -13.36
CA PRO A 214 6.30 32.88 -13.64
C PRO A 214 5.26 33.23 -12.55
N ASP A 215 4.73 32.24 -11.90
CA ASP A 215 3.67 32.37 -10.88
C ASP A 215 4.20 32.33 -9.44
N LEU A 216 5.48 32.60 -9.21
CA LEU A 216 6.05 32.58 -7.89
C LEU A 216 5.40 33.62 -6.97
N ILE A 217 5.38 33.33 -5.66
CA ILE A 217 4.79 34.19 -4.62
C ILE A 217 5.87 34.59 -3.63
N GLU A 218 5.96 35.86 -3.29
CA GLU A 218 6.83 36.34 -2.21
C GLU A 218 6.09 36.32 -0.89
N ILE A 219 6.65 35.67 0.14
CA ILE A 219 6.01 35.49 1.44
C ILE A 219 6.91 35.90 2.61
N SER A 220 6.28 36.27 3.71
CA SER A 220 6.89 36.29 5.02
C SER A 220 6.03 35.52 6.03
N SER A 221 6.54 34.38 6.47
CA SER A 221 5.85 33.59 7.51
C SER A 221 5.80 34.31 8.86
N VAL A 222 6.77 35.17 9.14
CA VAL A 222 6.86 35.96 10.37
C VAL A 222 5.85 37.10 10.35
N ALA A 223 5.87 37.92 9.27
CA ALA A 223 4.98 39.05 9.09
C ALA A 223 3.56 38.68 8.63
N GLY A 224 3.33 37.46 8.20
CA GLY A 224 2.05 36.98 7.65
C GLY A 224 1.73 37.49 6.24
N GLN A 225 2.73 38.03 5.52
CA GLN A 225 2.54 38.57 4.17
C GLN A 225 2.53 37.47 3.11
N GLY A 226 1.61 37.57 2.13
CA GLY A 226 1.51 36.65 1.01
C GLY A 226 1.07 35.21 1.36
N LEU A 227 0.76 34.93 2.64
CA LEU A 227 0.40 33.57 3.07
C LEU A 227 -0.96 33.11 2.53
N ASP A 228 -1.93 34.02 2.52
CA ASP A 228 -3.27 33.71 2.00
C ASP A 228 -3.22 33.37 0.51
N ASP A 229 -2.46 34.14 -0.28
CA ASP A 229 -2.28 33.87 -1.71
C ASP A 229 -1.57 32.53 -1.97
N LEU A 230 -0.51 32.24 -1.18
CA LEU A 230 0.20 30.96 -1.25
C LEU A 230 -0.72 29.78 -0.94
N VAL A 231 -1.47 29.87 0.16
CA VAL A 231 -2.37 28.82 0.62
C VAL A 231 -3.49 28.54 -0.37
N HIS A 232 -4.09 29.60 -0.97
CA HIS A 232 -5.07 29.46 -2.04
C HIS A 232 -4.48 28.78 -3.28
N ARG A 233 -3.28 29.20 -3.71
CA ARG A 233 -2.59 28.62 -4.87
C ARG A 233 -2.28 27.12 -4.66
N ILE A 234 -1.84 26.76 -3.45
CA ILE A 234 -1.60 25.35 -3.12
C ILE A 234 -2.90 24.55 -3.15
N ALA A 235 -4.00 25.06 -2.56
CA ALA A 235 -5.29 24.39 -2.59
C ALA A 235 -5.81 24.17 -4.01
N ASP A 236 -5.69 25.16 -4.87
CA ASP A 236 -6.12 25.06 -6.28
C ASP A 236 -5.28 24.02 -7.03
N ALA A 237 -3.97 23.97 -6.79
CA ALA A 237 -3.08 22.97 -7.37
C ALA A 237 -3.40 21.54 -6.86
N VAL A 238 -3.72 21.37 -5.56
CA VAL A 238 -4.13 20.09 -4.97
C VAL A 238 -5.46 19.61 -5.58
N ASP A 239 -6.44 20.49 -5.72
CA ASP A 239 -7.73 20.18 -6.35
C ASP A 239 -7.58 19.76 -7.81
N GLN A 240 -6.71 20.44 -8.57
CA GLN A 240 -6.41 20.08 -9.95
C GLN A 240 -5.71 18.72 -10.06
N ALA A 241 -4.70 18.48 -9.22
CA ALA A 241 -3.99 17.22 -9.19
C ALA A 241 -4.90 16.06 -8.77
N GLY A 242 -5.85 16.28 -7.84
CA GLY A 242 -6.85 15.30 -7.44
C GLY A 242 -7.76 14.83 -8.57
N ARG A 243 -8.17 15.73 -9.45
CA ARG A 243 -9.00 15.40 -10.62
C ARG A 243 -8.26 14.58 -11.68
N THR A 244 -6.95 14.72 -11.76
CA THR A 244 -6.11 13.97 -12.71
C THR A 244 -5.78 12.58 -12.20
N SER A 245 -5.67 12.37 -10.87
CA SER A 245 -5.35 11.08 -10.26
C SER A 245 -6.55 10.11 -10.18
N ASP A 246 -7.78 10.60 -10.25
CA ASP A 246 -8.99 9.75 -10.31
C ASP A 246 -9.09 8.91 -11.62
N GLN A 247 -8.19 9.15 -12.58
CA GLN A 247 -8.06 8.35 -13.82
C GLN A 247 -6.90 7.33 -13.75
N GLY A 248 -6.18 7.23 -12.63
CA GLY A 248 -5.05 6.33 -12.43
C GLY A 248 -5.49 4.91 -12.09
N GLU A 249 -5.06 3.99 -12.92
CA GLU A 249 -5.18 2.54 -12.93
C GLU A 249 -5.23 1.95 -11.52
N GLY A 250 -6.38 1.30 -11.21
CA GLY A 250 -6.46 0.41 -10.07
C GLY A 250 -5.44 -0.71 -10.23
N TYR A 251 -4.60 -0.91 -9.25
CA TYR A 251 -3.72 -2.07 -9.20
C TYR A 251 -4.55 -3.35 -9.30
N VAL A 252 -4.47 -4.02 -10.44
CA VAL A 252 -4.98 -5.37 -10.59
C VAL A 252 -3.92 -6.31 -10.01
N LEU A 253 -4.14 -6.76 -8.79
CA LEU A 253 -3.36 -7.86 -8.21
C LEU A 253 -3.62 -9.11 -9.06
N HIS A 254 -2.68 -9.48 -9.91
CA HIS A 254 -2.64 -10.82 -10.50
C HIS A 254 -2.33 -11.80 -9.36
N ARG A 255 -3.37 -12.42 -8.79
CA ARG A 255 -3.17 -13.60 -7.94
C ARG A 255 -2.52 -14.68 -8.80
N PRO A 256 -1.36 -15.24 -8.44
CA PRO A 256 -0.88 -16.45 -9.07
C PRO A 256 -1.97 -17.53 -8.91
N LEU A 257 -2.19 -18.32 -9.95
CA LEU A 257 -3.02 -19.51 -9.86
C LEU A 257 -2.39 -20.41 -8.80
N VAL A 258 -2.93 -20.37 -7.59
CA VAL A 258 -2.52 -21.28 -6.51
C VAL A 258 -2.91 -22.66 -6.97
N ALA A 259 -1.95 -23.59 -7.01
CA ALA A 259 -2.22 -25.00 -7.29
C ALA A 259 -3.36 -25.45 -6.37
N THR A 260 -4.34 -26.16 -6.92
CA THR A 260 -5.53 -26.59 -6.17
C THR A 260 -5.18 -27.51 -5.00
N PHE A 261 -4.03 -28.18 -5.07
CA PHE A 261 -3.41 -28.98 -4.01
C PHE A 261 -1.93 -29.27 -4.36
N GLU A 262 -1.16 -29.66 -3.36
CA GLU A 262 0.23 -30.08 -3.48
C GLU A 262 0.41 -31.45 -2.80
N VAL A 263 1.27 -32.30 -3.39
CA VAL A 263 1.61 -33.62 -2.86
C VAL A 263 3.06 -33.62 -2.43
N ASN A 264 3.32 -33.88 -1.17
CA ASN A 264 4.66 -33.94 -0.57
C ASN A 264 4.83 -35.24 0.21
N ARG A 265 6.08 -35.70 0.41
CA ARG A 265 6.38 -36.83 1.26
C ARG A 265 7.06 -36.35 2.55
N VAL A 266 6.43 -36.57 3.70
CA VAL A 266 6.94 -36.17 5.00
C VAL A 266 6.99 -37.39 5.93
N ASP A 267 8.16 -37.71 6.45
CA ASP A 267 8.39 -38.86 7.35
C ASP A 267 7.87 -40.22 6.84
N GLY A 268 7.91 -40.39 5.52
CA GLY A 268 7.45 -41.63 4.88
C GLY A 268 5.98 -41.65 4.46
N VAL A 269 5.17 -40.68 4.91
CA VAL A 269 3.74 -40.53 4.63
C VAL A 269 3.55 -39.54 3.48
N TRP A 270 2.65 -39.80 2.57
CA TRP A 270 2.23 -38.86 1.53
C TRP A 270 1.25 -37.84 2.11
N VAL A 271 1.59 -36.57 2.04
CA VAL A 271 0.75 -35.47 2.54
C VAL A 271 0.22 -34.68 1.37
N VAL A 272 -1.10 -34.63 1.26
CA VAL A 272 -1.79 -33.82 0.25
C VAL A 272 -2.37 -32.59 0.93
N ASN A 273 -1.78 -31.42 0.64
CA ASN A 273 -2.19 -30.14 1.18
C ASN A 273 -2.96 -29.34 0.13
N GLY A 274 -4.06 -28.74 0.51
CA GLY A 274 -4.81 -27.82 -0.34
C GLY A 274 -6.31 -27.88 -0.12
N ARG A 275 -6.95 -26.71 -0.09
CA ARG A 275 -8.40 -26.56 0.22
C ARG A 275 -9.30 -27.49 -0.60
N ALA A 276 -8.97 -27.72 -1.87
CA ALA A 276 -9.78 -28.56 -2.72
C ALA A 276 -9.73 -30.04 -2.31
N ALA A 277 -8.55 -30.55 -1.95
CA ALA A 277 -8.36 -31.93 -1.49
C ALA A 277 -8.97 -32.13 -0.10
N GLU A 278 -8.70 -31.25 0.86
CA GLU A 278 -9.27 -31.27 2.19
C GLU A 278 -10.81 -31.22 2.15
N ARG A 279 -11.37 -30.36 1.29
CA ARG A 279 -12.81 -30.29 1.08
C ARG A 279 -13.41 -31.57 0.50
N ALA A 280 -12.68 -32.26 -0.37
CA ALA A 280 -13.16 -33.51 -0.96
C ALA A 280 -13.45 -34.57 0.11
N VAL A 281 -12.68 -34.57 1.20
CA VAL A 281 -12.78 -35.52 2.32
C VAL A 281 -13.52 -34.97 3.54
N ALA A 282 -13.90 -33.68 3.56
CA ALA A 282 -14.58 -33.04 4.69
C ALA A 282 -16.06 -33.51 4.81
N LEU A 283 -16.26 -34.76 5.19
CA LEU A 283 -17.53 -35.38 5.49
C LEU A 283 -17.60 -35.72 6.98
N ASN A 284 -18.78 -35.62 7.57
CA ASN A 284 -18.94 -35.84 9.01
C ASN A 284 -18.65 -37.27 9.46
N ASP A 285 -18.79 -38.27 8.60
CA ASP A 285 -18.51 -39.68 8.88
C ASP A 285 -18.03 -40.44 7.64
N LEU A 286 -16.75 -40.63 7.54
CA LEU A 286 -16.09 -41.37 6.46
C LEU A 286 -16.06 -42.89 6.67
N THR A 287 -16.54 -43.38 7.82
CA THR A 287 -16.68 -44.84 8.05
C THR A 287 -17.86 -45.41 7.27
N LEU A 288 -18.78 -44.56 6.83
CA LEU A 288 -19.89 -44.95 5.97
C LEU A 288 -19.40 -45.21 4.54
N ALA A 289 -19.68 -46.37 3.96
CA ALA A 289 -19.23 -46.78 2.65
C ALA A 289 -19.60 -45.73 1.54
N ASP A 290 -20.81 -45.18 1.62
CA ASP A 290 -21.28 -44.18 0.65
C ASP A 290 -20.54 -42.84 0.79
N ALA A 291 -20.16 -42.43 1.99
CA ALA A 291 -19.35 -41.24 2.23
C ALA A 291 -17.93 -41.43 1.73
N ALA A 292 -17.30 -42.55 2.04
CA ALA A 292 -15.97 -42.91 1.57
C ALA A 292 -15.93 -42.96 0.02
N LEU A 293 -16.92 -43.56 -0.62
CA LEU A 293 -17.06 -43.60 -2.07
C LEU A 293 -17.21 -42.20 -2.69
N LEU A 294 -17.96 -41.31 -2.04
CA LEU A 294 -18.10 -39.93 -2.49
C LEU A 294 -16.79 -39.17 -2.39
N ALA A 295 -16.06 -39.32 -1.28
CA ALA A 295 -14.73 -38.70 -1.07
C ALA A 295 -13.73 -39.19 -2.13
N SER A 296 -13.63 -40.51 -2.34
CA SER A 296 -12.75 -41.10 -3.36
C SER A 296 -13.06 -40.54 -4.77
N ARG A 297 -14.32 -40.50 -5.19
CA ARG A 297 -14.71 -39.93 -6.48
C ARG A 297 -14.35 -38.45 -6.63
N ARG A 298 -14.41 -37.69 -5.54
CA ARG A 298 -14.00 -36.27 -5.54
C ARG A 298 -12.50 -36.11 -5.69
N LEU A 299 -11.71 -36.89 -4.96
CA LEU A 299 -10.25 -36.89 -5.06
C LEU A 299 -9.77 -37.29 -6.45
N SER A 300 -10.38 -38.33 -7.04
CA SER A 300 -10.07 -38.77 -8.42
C SER A 300 -10.39 -37.68 -9.44
N ARG A 301 -11.54 -36.97 -9.29
CA ARG A 301 -11.89 -35.84 -10.18
C ARG A 301 -10.94 -34.63 -10.05
N LEU A 302 -10.33 -34.43 -8.88
CA LEU A 302 -9.32 -33.40 -8.66
C LEU A 302 -7.96 -33.82 -9.21
N GLY A 303 -7.76 -35.10 -9.56
CA GLY A 303 -6.50 -35.64 -10.05
C GLY A 303 -5.49 -35.93 -8.94
N VAL A 304 -5.96 -36.10 -7.69
CA VAL A 304 -5.09 -36.42 -6.54
C VAL A 304 -4.43 -37.77 -6.75
N ASP A 305 -5.18 -38.81 -7.19
CA ASP A 305 -4.68 -40.14 -7.47
C ASP A 305 -3.55 -40.12 -8.53
N ASP A 306 -3.75 -39.38 -9.61
CA ASP A 306 -2.74 -39.21 -10.65
C ASP A 306 -1.49 -38.46 -10.17
N SER A 307 -1.65 -37.54 -9.25
CA SER A 307 -0.54 -36.77 -8.67
C SER A 307 0.26 -37.61 -7.68
N LEU A 308 -0.40 -38.40 -6.85
CA LEU A 308 0.23 -39.37 -5.95
C LEU A 308 1.04 -40.41 -6.74
N ARG A 309 0.46 -41.01 -7.81
CA ARG A 309 1.13 -41.96 -8.66
C ARG A 309 2.36 -41.36 -9.36
N ARG A 310 2.24 -40.13 -9.89
CA ARG A 310 3.38 -39.43 -10.50
C ARG A 310 4.48 -39.09 -9.49
N ALA A 311 4.11 -38.84 -8.24
CA ALA A 311 5.06 -38.61 -7.15
C ALA A 311 5.74 -39.91 -6.68
N GLY A 312 5.22 -41.09 -7.05
CA GLY A 312 5.81 -42.40 -6.75
C GLY A 312 5.13 -43.13 -5.58
N ALA A 313 3.89 -42.79 -5.25
CA ALA A 313 3.09 -43.55 -4.29
C ALA A 313 2.79 -44.98 -4.84
N ARG A 314 2.78 -45.96 -3.91
CA ARG A 314 2.55 -47.39 -4.20
C ARG A 314 1.38 -47.90 -3.39
N GLU A 315 0.82 -49.00 -3.80
CA GLU A 315 -0.25 -49.72 -3.08
C GLU A 315 0.17 -49.97 -1.65
N GLY A 316 -0.68 -49.58 -0.69
CA GLY A 316 -0.45 -49.67 0.74
C GLY A 316 0.33 -48.52 1.37
N ASP A 317 0.78 -47.53 0.59
CA ASP A 317 1.41 -46.34 1.15
C ASP A 317 0.37 -45.50 1.92
N GLU A 318 0.80 -44.93 3.06
CA GLU A 318 -0.03 -44.08 3.88
C GLU A 318 -0.15 -42.69 3.26
N VAL A 319 -1.40 -42.19 3.12
CA VAL A 319 -1.74 -40.85 2.60
C VAL A 319 -2.50 -40.07 3.66
N ARG A 320 -2.10 -38.82 3.87
CA ARG A 320 -2.77 -37.89 4.78
C ARG A 320 -3.32 -36.68 4.03
N ILE A 321 -4.59 -36.36 4.26
CA ILE A 321 -5.30 -35.17 3.75
C ILE A 321 -5.99 -34.49 4.94
N GLY A 322 -5.46 -33.35 5.39
CA GLY A 322 -5.92 -32.75 6.65
C GLY A 322 -5.75 -33.73 7.82
N ASP A 323 -6.85 -34.01 8.54
CA ASP A 323 -6.89 -34.98 9.66
C ASP A 323 -7.16 -36.42 9.21
N LEU A 324 -7.50 -36.65 7.94
CA LEU A 324 -7.78 -37.98 7.42
C LEU A 324 -6.48 -38.68 7.04
N VAL A 325 -6.33 -39.92 7.50
CA VAL A 325 -5.24 -40.84 7.13
C VAL A 325 -5.85 -42.06 6.53
N PHE A 326 -5.36 -42.53 5.40
CA PHE A 326 -5.82 -43.73 4.69
C PHE A 326 -4.68 -44.39 3.91
N GLU A 327 -4.85 -45.67 3.53
CA GLU A 327 -3.92 -46.37 2.66
C GLU A 327 -4.23 -46.10 1.18
N TYR A 328 -3.20 -45.80 0.43
CA TYR A 328 -3.34 -45.60 -1.05
C TYR A 328 -3.61 -46.95 -1.70
N SER A 329 -4.66 -46.98 -2.52
CA SER A 329 -4.93 -48.12 -3.40
C SER A 329 -4.97 -47.64 -4.86
N GLU A 330 -4.32 -48.38 -5.72
CA GLU A 330 -4.38 -48.07 -7.16
C GLU A 330 -5.82 -48.23 -7.69
N PRO A 331 -6.34 -47.22 -8.42
CA PRO A 331 -7.69 -47.32 -8.99
C PRO A 331 -7.76 -48.49 -9.97
N GLU A 332 -8.68 -49.43 -9.77
CA GLU A 332 -8.97 -50.48 -10.73
C GLU A 332 -9.32 -49.85 -12.08
N HIS A 333 -8.53 -50.19 -13.10
CA HIS A 333 -8.81 -49.75 -14.46
C HIS A 333 -10.04 -50.50 -14.96
N GLY A 334 -11.21 -49.85 -14.87
CA GLY A 334 -12.45 -50.33 -15.45
C GLY A 334 -12.71 -49.67 -16.81
#